data_200aed6bf80946aae32c042cc69d6f78
#
_entry.id   200aed6bf80946aae32c042cc69d6f78
#
_cell.length_a   1.000
_cell.length_b   1.000
_cell.length_c   1.000
_cell.angle_alpha   90.00
_cell.angle_beta   90.00
_cell.angle_gamma   90.00
#
_symmetry.space_group_name_H-M   'P 1'
#
loop_
_entity.id
_entity.type
_entity.pdbx_description
1 polymer ?
#
loop_
_entity_poly.entity_id
_entity_poly.type
_entity_poly.pdbx_seq_one_letter_code
_entity_poly.pdbx_strand_id
1 'polypeptide(L)'
;LVIRTQYQDGQWSAGGASSADAFAASYGRWEVRAKFPRAKGIGYVFLLWPQDERWPPEVDFAEGRVNGPQVSGTYHWGAPTPEGHEQEQRVFDNTDMSGWHTYGAIVEEDKVIFTFDGQEWGRVTRDDVGEDITGKRLWFGVQTGAMDPNGKAKQYETVDGGVPGPLTPAVSDIQIDYVAHYTRG
;
A
#
# COMPACT_ATOMS: atom_id res chain seq x y z
N LEU A 1 -10.03 11.02 7.38
CA LEU A 1 -9.08 10.28 8.20
C LEU A 1 -7.68 10.85 8.01
N VAL A 2 -6.88 10.87 9.08
CA VAL A 2 -5.47 11.26 9.02
C VAL A 2 -4.63 10.11 9.58
N ILE A 3 -3.64 9.66 8.81
CA ILE A 3 -2.66 8.67 9.24
C ILE A 3 -1.34 9.40 9.43
N ARG A 4 -0.82 9.38 10.66
CA ARG A 4 0.33 10.19 11.08
C ARG A 4 1.56 9.35 11.33
N THR A 5 2.70 9.81 10.81
CA THR A 5 4.03 9.45 11.30
C THR A 5 4.61 10.67 12.00
N GLN A 6 5.14 10.50 13.20
CA GLN A 6 5.71 11.62 13.96
C GLN A 6 6.97 11.23 14.70
N TYR A 7 7.86 12.22 14.87
CA TYR A 7 9.02 12.14 15.75
C TYR A 7 8.74 12.91 17.03
N GLN A 8 8.77 12.25 18.15
CA GLN A 8 8.56 12.83 19.47
C GLN A 8 9.43 12.11 20.50
N ASP A 9 10.01 12.86 21.44
CA ASP A 9 10.81 12.33 22.56
C ASP A 9 11.95 11.38 22.11
N GLY A 10 12.59 11.69 20.96
CA GLY A 10 13.69 10.92 20.42
C GLY A 10 13.29 9.68 19.63
N GLN A 11 12.01 9.45 19.38
CA GLN A 11 11.49 8.27 18.69
C GLN A 11 10.51 8.62 17.58
N TRP A 12 10.51 7.78 16.54
CA TRP A 12 9.48 7.78 15.50
C TRP A 12 8.32 6.87 15.91
N SER A 13 7.11 7.35 15.70
CA SER A 13 5.89 6.55 15.77
C SER A 13 5.20 6.52 14.39
N ALA A 14 4.64 5.38 14.04
CA ALA A 14 3.93 5.15 12.80
C ALA A 14 2.42 5.08 13.03
N GLY A 15 1.65 5.37 11.98
CA GLY A 15 0.20 5.25 11.99
C GLY A 15 -0.28 4.20 11.00
N GLY A 16 -1.41 3.59 11.30
CA GLY A 16 -2.12 2.66 10.42
C GLY A 16 -3.60 2.58 10.73
N ALA A 17 -4.37 2.08 9.79
CA ALA A 17 -5.78 1.76 9.95
C ALA A 17 -6.17 0.63 9.00
N SER A 18 -7.20 -0.14 9.34
CA SER A 18 -7.71 -1.22 8.50
C SER A 18 -9.23 -1.31 8.52
N SER A 19 -9.79 -2.03 7.54
CA SER A 19 -11.19 -2.43 7.52
C SER A 19 -11.41 -3.86 8.02
N ALA A 20 -10.42 -4.48 8.66
CA ALA A 20 -10.40 -5.90 9.04
C ALA A 20 -11.67 -6.36 9.78
N ASP A 21 -12.14 -5.58 10.78
CA ASP A 21 -13.32 -5.89 11.59
C ASP A 21 -14.64 -5.41 10.96
N ALA A 22 -14.58 -4.65 9.87
CA ALA A 22 -15.76 -4.02 9.28
C ALA A 22 -16.12 -4.58 7.92
N PHE A 23 -15.13 -4.79 7.04
CA PHE A 23 -15.40 -5.15 5.66
C PHE A 23 -14.22 -5.87 4.99
N ALA A 24 -14.54 -6.96 4.28
CA ALA A 24 -13.63 -7.67 3.38
C ALA A 24 -14.39 -8.22 2.18
N ALA A 25 -13.74 -8.32 1.02
CA ALA A 25 -14.29 -8.89 -0.20
C ALA A 25 -13.23 -9.65 -1.00
N SER A 26 -13.64 -10.65 -1.80
CA SER A 26 -12.70 -11.41 -2.62
C SER A 26 -12.33 -10.71 -3.90
N TYR A 27 -13.28 -10.06 -4.55
CA TYR A 27 -13.13 -9.39 -5.84
C TYR A 27 -13.81 -8.02 -5.81
N GLY A 28 -13.54 -7.23 -6.83
CA GLY A 28 -14.12 -5.93 -7.02
C GLY A 28 -13.07 -4.83 -7.16
N ARG A 29 -13.54 -3.58 -7.18
CA ARG A 29 -12.68 -2.40 -7.25
C ARG A 29 -12.57 -1.76 -5.86
N TRP A 30 -11.36 -1.65 -5.39
CA TRP A 30 -10.99 -0.88 -4.20
C TRP A 30 -10.44 0.47 -4.63
N GLU A 31 -10.80 1.53 -3.91
CA GLU A 31 -10.35 2.86 -4.21
C GLU A 31 -10.16 3.67 -2.92
N VAL A 32 -9.04 4.38 -2.84
CA VAL A 32 -8.72 5.31 -1.76
C VAL A 32 -8.49 6.69 -2.37
N ARG A 33 -9.20 7.70 -1.90
CA ARG A 33 -8.88 9.08 -2.23
C ARG A 33 -8.03 9.69 -1.15
N ALA A 34 -6.79 10.01 -1.48
CA ALA A 34 -5.79 10.45 -0.53
C ALA A 34 -4.93 11.60 -1.05
N LYS A 35 -4.31 12.30 -0.11
CA LYS A 35 -3.33 13.34 -0.34
C LYS A 35 -2.15 13.13 0.58
N PHE A 36 -0.94 13.19 0.02
CA PHE A 36 0.29 12.97 0.75
C PHE A 36 1.01 14.28 1.05
N PRO A 37 1.70 14.39 2.20
CA PRO A 37 2.58 15.51 2.48
C PRO A 37 3.88 15.39 1.68
N ARG A 38 4.64 16.47 1.59
CA ARG A 38 6.01 16.44 1.04
C ARG A 38 6.99 16.13 2.17
N ALA A 39 7.29 14.85 2.37
CA ALA A 39 8.17 14.38 3.44
C ALA A 39 9.21 13.38 2.92
N LYS A 40 10.50 13.58 3.24
CA LYS A 40 11.55 12.58 2.98
C LYS A 40 11.68 11.64 4.16
N GLY A 41 12.05 10.37 3.89
CA GLY A 41 12.31 9.37 4.92
C GLY A 41 11.06 8.77 5.53
N ILE A 42 9.91 8.95 4.89
CA ILE A 42 8.61 8.38 5.29
C ILE A 42 8.10 7.51 4.16
N GLY A 43 7.77 6.27 4.47
CA GLY A 43 7.11 5.32 3.57
C GLY A 43 5.61 5.24 3.80
N TYR A 44 4.91 4.67 2.84
CA TYR A 44 3.47 4.38 2.94
C TYR A 44 3.14 3.14 2.14
N VAL A 45 2.03 2.50 2.51
CA VAL A 45 1.39 1.47 1.71
C VAL A 45 -0.14 1.54 1.88
N PHE A 46 -0.85 1.36 0.76
CA PHE A 46 -2.26 0.99 0.69
C PHE A 46 -2.32 -0.45 0.19
N LEU A 47 -2.84 -1.34 1.01
CA LEU A 47 -2.80 -2.76 0.75
C LEU A 47 -4.16 -3.45 0.92
N LEU A 48 -4.26 -4.65 0.36
CA LEU A 48 -5.31 -5.61 0.65
C LEU A 48 -4.68 -6.85 1.27
N TRP A 49 -5.15 -7.21 2.46
CA TRP A 49 -4.62 -8.29 3.28
C TRP A 49 -5.66 -9.39 3.50
N PRO A 50 -5.26 -10.67 3.59
CA PRO A 50 -6.21 -11.77 3.76
C PRO A 50 -6.96 -11.70 5.09
N GLN A 51 -8.28 -11.86 5.03
CA GLN A 51 -9.16 -11.82 6.22
C GLN A 51 -8.84 -12.93 7.22
N ASP A 52 -8.31 -14.04 6.75
CA ASP A 52 -7.90 -15.18 7.59
C ASP A 52 -6.51 -15.04 8.20
N GLU A 53 -5.86 -13.87 8.00
CA GLU A 53 -4.50 -13.54 8.46
C GLU A 53 -3.42 -14.54 7.97
N ARG A 54 -3.71 -15.34 6.96
CA ARG A 54 -2.77 -16.30 6.36
C ARG A 54 -2.15 -15.71 5.10
N TRP A 55 -1.07 -14.99 5.29
CA TRP A 55 -0.26 -14.44 4.21
C TRP A 55 0.59 -15.53 3.51
N PRO A 56 0.83 -15.46 2.18
CA PRO A 56 0.13 -14.59 1.25
C PRO A 56 -1.30 -15.05 0.97
N PRO A 57 -2.13 -14.37 0.18
CA PRO A 57 -1.81 -13.30 -0.74
C PRO A 57 -1.84 -11.92 -0.10
N GLU A 58 -1.24 -10.95 -0.82
CA GLU A 58 -1.33 -9.53 -0.51
C GLU A 58 -1.34 -8.73 -1.82
N VAL A 59 -2.06 -7.63 -1.84
CA VAL A 59 -2.06 -6.69 -2.96
C VAL A 59 -1.67 -5.31 -2.43
N ASP A 60 -0.46 -4.87 -2.67
CA ASP A 60 -0.06 -3.49 -2.44
C ASP A 60 -0.44 -2.68 -3.67
N PHE A 61 -1.44 -1.82 -3.59
CA PHE A 61 -1.91 -1.11 -4.77
C PHE A 61 -1.46 0.35 -4.83
N ALA A 62 -0.78 0.83 -3.80
CA ALA A 62 0.03 2.04 -3.81
C ALA A 62 1.04 1.97 -2.69
N GLU A 63 2.29 1.78 -3.02
CA GLU A 63 3.40 1.72 -2.07
C GLU A 63 4.55 2.58 -2.55
N GLY A 64 5.33 3.15 -1.60
CA GLY A 64 6.50 3.93 -1.92
C GLY A 64 6.90 4.93 -0.85
N ARG A 65 7.60 5.97 -1.30
CA ARG A 65 8.01 7.11 -0.44
C ARG A 65 7.01 8.23 -0.55
N VAL A 66 6.64 8.78 0.58
CA VAL A 66 5.99 10.09 0.60
C VAL A 66 6.94 11.12 -0.01
N ASN A 67 6.52 11.84 -1.03
CA ASN A 67 7.34 12.74 -1.84
C ASN A 67 8.31 12.03 -2.82
N GLY A 68 8.13 10.75 -3.10
CA GLY A 68 8.77 10.07 -4.22
C GLY A 68 8.08 10.38 -5.55
N PRO A 69 8.76 10.24 -6.68
CA PRO A 69 8.15 10.39 -8.00
C PRO A 69 7.44 9.12 -8.48
N GLN A 70 7.46 8.06 -7.69
CA GLN A 70 7.02 6.74 -8.09
C GLN A 70 6.00 6.18 -7.09
N VAL A 71 5.05 5.44 -7.63
CA VAL A 71 4.13 4.56 -6.89
C VAL A 71 4.32 3.15 -7.42
N SER A 72 4.51 2.18 -6.55
CA SER A 72 4.50 0.76 -6.93
C SER A 72 3.18 0.10 -6.60
N GLY A 73 2.86 -0.93 -7.36
CA GLY A 73 1.81 -1.89 -7.08
C GLY A 73 2.38 -3.29 -7.16
N THR A 74 2.15 -4.10 -6.14
CA THR A 74 2.73 -5.43 -6.01
C THR A 74 1.64 -6.46 -5.70
N TYR A 75 1.71 -7.61 -6.32
CA TYR A 75 0.96 -8.80 -5.92
C TYR A 75 1.91 -9.83 -5.34
N HIS A 76 1.59 -10.34 -4.15
CA HIS A 76 2.35 -11.37 -3.44
C HIS A 76 1.56 -12.67 -3.39
N TRP A 77 2.24 -13.81 -3.69
CA TRP A 77 1.66 -15.15 -3.66
C TRP A 77 2.65 -16.22 -3.23
N GLY A 78 2.28 -17.51 -3.36
CA GLY A 78 3.11 -18.64 -3.01
C GLY A 78 3.03 -19.03 -1.54
N ALA A 79 4.13 -19.45 -0.94
CA ALA A 79 4.18 -19.90 0.44
C ALA A 79 4.72 -18.81 1.38
N PRO A 80 4.34 -18.80 2.67
CA PRO A 80 4.80 -17.82 3.67
C PRO A 80 6.22 -18.10 4.17
N THR A 81 7.12 -18.43 3.27
CA THR A 81 8.54 -18.67 3.55
C THR A 81 9.42 -17.89 2.58
N PRO A 82 10.65 -17.50 2.97
CA PRO A 82 11.51 -16.74 2.06
C PRO A 82 11.77 -17.42 0.72
N GLU A 83 11.80 -18.75 0.69
CA GLU A 83 12.08 -19.55 -0.51
C GLU A 83 10.84 -19.78 -1.36
N GLY A 84 9.65 -19.70 -0.78
CA GLY A 84 8.38 -19.99 -1.46
C GLY A 84 7.51 -18.77 -1.69
N HIS A 85 7.90 -17.61 -1.18
CA HIS A 85 7.24 -16.34 -1.46
C HIS A 85 7.64 -15.83 -2.82
N GLU A 86 6.65 -15.46 -3.61
CA GLU A 86 6.81 -14.84 -4.92
C GLU A 86 6.06 -13.51 -4.98
N GLN A 87 6.52 -12.62 -5.82
CA GLN A 87 5.88 -11.32 -6.04
C GLN A 87 6.10 -10.82 -7.47
N GLU A 88 5.15 -10.04 -7.96
CA GLU A 88 5.25 -9.30 -9.21
C GLU A 88 4.90 -7.85 -8.98
N GLN A 89 5.80 -6.94 -9.33
CA GLN A 89 5.67 -5.50 -9.10
C GLN A 89 5.55 -4.73 -10.42
N ARG A 90 4.74 -3.69 -10.39
CA ARG A 90 4.66 -2.65 -11.43
C ARG A 90 5.00 -1.31 -10.81
N VAL A 91 5.57 -0.41 -11.58
CA VAL A 91 5.98 0.94 -11.13
C VAL A 91 5.35 1.99 -12.03
N PHE A 92 4.77 3.00 -11.41
CA PHE A 92 4.19 4.18 -12.06
C PHE A 92 5.05 5.40 -11.75
N ASP A 93 5.66 5.98 -12.78
CA ASP A 93 6.57 7.12 -12.68
C ASP A 93 5.84 8.47 -12.82
N ASN A 94 6.50 9.54 -12.37
CA ASN A 94 6.08 10.94 -12.52
C ASN A 94 4.78 11.30 -11.79
N THR A 95 4.58 10.76 -10.61
CA THR A 95 3.39 11.01 -9.80
C THR A 95 3.62 12.18 -8.84
N ASP A 96 2.86 13.25 -8.94
CA ASP A 96 2.76 14.26 -7.88
C ASP A 96 1.61 13.88 -6.93
N MET A 97 1.96 13.36 -5.77
CA MET A 97 1.02 12.91 -4.75
C MET A 97 0.55 14.01 -3.80
N SER A 98 1.01 15.25 -3.98
CA SER A 98 0.70 16.37 -3.08
C SER A 98 -0.70 16.93 -3.25
N GLY A 99 -1.37 16.57 -4.34
CA GLY A 99 -2.80 16.81 -4.59
C GLY A 99 -3.69 15.71 -4.06
N TRP A 100 -5.00 15.88 -4.18
CA TRP A 100 -5.98 14.83 -3.96
C TRP A 100 -6.07 13.92 -5.19
N HIS A 101 -5.68 12.66 -5.04
CA HIS A 101 -5.73 11.63 -6.07
C HIS A 101 -6.46 10.40 -5.58
N THR A 102 -6.93 9.58 -6.52
CA THR A 102 -7.48 8.26 -6.22
C THR A 102 -6.48 7.17 -6.60
N TYR A 103 -6.22 6.29 -5.67
CA TYR A 103 -5.38 5.11 -5.82
C TYR A 103 -6.28 3.89 -5.74
N GLY A 104 -6.12 2.92 -6.64
CA GLY A 104 -7.02 1.78 -6.62
C GLY A 104 -6.44 0.49 -7.13
N ALA A 105 -7.11 -0.61 -6.73
CA ALA A 105 -6.93 -1.95 -7.27
C ALA A 105 -8.27 -2.50 -7.77
N ILE A 106 -8.26 -3.14 -8.94
CA ILE A 106 -9.37 -3.99 -9.40
C ILE A 106 -8.87 -5.42 -9.30
N VAL A 107 -9.46 -6.20 -8.40
CA VAL A 107 -9.12 -7.60 -8.19
C VAL A 107 -10.15 -8.46 -8.89
N GLU A 108 -9.69 -9.29 -9.81
CA GLU A 108 -10.48 -10.26 -10.57
C GLU A 108 -9.85 -11.65 -10.44
N GLU A 109 -10.51 -12.67 -10.92
CA GLU A 109 -10.01 -14.06 -10.84
C GLU A 109 -8.71 -14.27 -11.62
N ASP A 110 -8.52 -13.52 -12.72
CA ASP A 110 -7.40 -13.67 -13.65
C ASP A 110 -6.37 -12.54 -13.59
N LYS A 111 -6.61 -11.48 -12.80
CA LYS A 111 -5.71 -10.31 -12.74
C LYS A 111 -5.96 -9.40 -11.55
N VAL A 112 -4.93 -8.62 -11.22
CA VAL A 112 -5.01 -7.39 -10.43
C VAL A 112 -4.65 -6.22 -11.34
N ILE A 113 -5.47 -5.17 -11.38
CA ILE A 113 -5.22 -3.94 -12.13
C ILE A 113 -5.00 -2.80 -11.16
N PHE A 114 -3.90 -2.07 -11.31
CA PHE A 114 -3.58 -0.89 -10.51
C PHE A 114 -4.06 0.38 -11.23
N THR A 115 -4.72 1.28 -10.48
CA THR A 115 -5.26 2.51 -11.05
C THR A 115 -4.79 3.75 -10.30
N PHE A 116 -4.63 4.86 -11.04
CA PHE A 116 -4.39 6.20 -10.52
C PHE A 116 -5.36 7.18 -11.21
N ASP A 117 -6.14 7.92 -10.42
CA ASP A 117 -7.22 8.78 -10.90
C ASP A 117 -8.19 8.06 -11.87
N GLY A 118 -8.49 6.79 -11.55
CA GLY A 118 -9.37 5.94 -12.34
C GLY A 118 -8.76 5.39 -13.63
N GLN A 119 -7.53 5.76 -13.97
CA GLN A 119 -6.83 5.24 -15.15
C GLN A 119 -5.92 4.10 -14.76
N GLU A 120 -5.97 3.01 -15.52
CA GLU A 120 -5.04 1.91 -15.36
C GLU A 120 -3.61 2.34 -15.71
N TRP A 121 -2.67 1.98 -14.86
CA TRP A 121 -1.25 2.21 -15.10
C TRP A 121 -0.39 0.95 -15.01
N GLY A 122 -0.93 -0.15 -14.50
CA GLY A 122 -0.24 -1.43 -14.41
C GLY A 122 -1.19 -2.56 -14.07
N ARG A 123 -0.75 -3.78 -14.34
CA ARG A 123 -1.48 -5.00 -13.98
C ARG A 123 -0.55 -6.17 -13.75
N VAL A 124 -1.00 -7.10 -12.92
CA VAL A 124 -0.45 -8.45 -12.76
C VAL A 124 -1.54 -9.43 -13.18
N THR A 125 -1.19 -10.37 -14.05
CA THR A 125 -2.14 -11.32 -14.64
C THR A 125 -1.84 -12.75 -14.20
N ARG A 126 -2.78 -13.66 -14.44
CA ARG A 126 -2.56 -15.10 -14.30
C ARG A 126 -1.31 -15.62 -15.03
N ASP A 127 -1.01 -15.05 -16.21
CA ASP A 127 0.17 -15.45 -16.99
C ASP A 127 1.48 -15.03 -16.31
N ASP A 128 1.48 -13.90 -15.57
CA ASP A 128 2.64 -13.46 -14.78
C ASP A 128 2.86 -14.36 -13.56
N VAL A 129 1.77 -14.85 -12.95
CA VAL A 129 1.76 -15.58 -11.67
C VAL A 129 1.88 -17.11 -11.89
N GLY A 130 1.36 -17.63 -13.00
CA GLY A 130 1.29 -19.05 -13.30
C GLY A 130 0.10 -19.78 -12.66
N GLU A 131 -0.76 -19.08 -11.93
CA GLU A 131 -1.98 -19.58 -11.29
C GLU A 131 -3.06 -18.49 -11.23
N ASP A 132 -4.28 -18.85 -10.78
CA ASP A 132 -5.35 -17.89 -10.59
C ASP A 132 -5.00 -16.90 -9.47
N ILE A 133 -5.39 -15.65 -9.68
CA ILE A 133 -5.34 -14.64 -8.62
C ILE A 133 -6.28 -15.09 -7.49
N THR A 134 -5.88 -14.86 -6.27
CA THR A 134 -6.57 -15.36 -5.10
C THR A 134 -8.07 -15.08 -5.07
N GLY A 135 -8.86 -16.08 -4.63
CA GLY A 135 -10.26 -15.91 -4.26
C GLY A 135 -10.49 -15.62 -2.77
N LYS A 136 -9.44 -15.42 -1.98
CA LYS A 136 -9.57 -15.09 -0.56
C LYS A 136 -10.25 -13.73 -0.37
N ARG A 137 -10.97 -13.62 0.73
CA ARG A 137 -11.50 -12.32 1.15
C ARG A 137 -10.35 -11.47 1.70
N LEU A 138 -10.25 -10.25 1.18
CA LEU A 138 -9.21 -9.28 1.55
C LEU A 138 -9.86 -8.08 2.23
N TRP A 139 -9.21 -7.54 3.27
CA TRP A 139 -9.55 -6.26 3.87
C TRP A 139 -8.54 -5.18 3.46
N PHE A 140 -8.99 -3.94 3.47
CA PHE A 140 -8.14 -2.78 3.19
C PHE A 140 -7.28 -2.43 4.40
N GLY A 141 -6.00 -2.16 4.16
CA GLY A 141 -5.07 -1.60 5.12
C GLY A 141 -4.36 -0.37 4.59
N VAL A 142 -4.03 0.52 5.49
CA VAL A 142 -3.11 1.63 5.26
C VAL A 142 -2.13 1.72 6.40
N GLN A 143 -0.87 1.91 6.08
CA GLN A 143 0.15 2.25 7.07
C GLN A 143 1.15 3.24 6.49
N THR A 144 1.77 3.98 7.39
CA THR A 144 2.88 4.87 7.11
C THR A 144 3.94 4.70 8.17
N GLY A 145 5.19 5.00 7.86
CA GLY A 145 6.24 4.83 8.83
C GLY A 145 7.58 5.35 8.37
N ALA A 146 8.55 5.27 9.27
CA ALA A 146 9.92 5.68 9.07
C ALA A 146 10.88 4.55 9.49
N MET A 147 11.89 4.26 8.69
CA MET A 147 12.93 3.32 9.07
C MET A 147 13.77 3.91 10.22
N ASP A 148 14.25 3.05 11.11
CA ASP A 148 15.18 3.49 12.14
C ASP A 148 16.53 3.95 11.53
N PRO A 149 17.35 4.69 12.29
CA PRO A 149 18.65 5.17 11.81
C PRO A 149 19.62 4.08 11.37
N ASN A 150 19.41 2.83 11.80
CA ASN A 150 20.22 1.68 11.42
C ASN A 150 19.72 0.97 10.16
N GLY A 151 18.70 1.51 9.51
CA GLY A 151 18.10 0.96 8.29
C GLY A 151 17.26 -0.31 8.51
N LYS A 152 16.96 -0.65 9.76
CA LYS A 152 16.05 -1.76 10.07
C LYS A 152 14.63 -1.25 10.14
N ALA A 153 13.74 -1.85 9.36
CA ALA A 153 12.32 -1.64 9.53
C ALA A 153 11.88 -2.16 10.90
N LYS A 154 11.09 -1.35 11.61
CA LYS A 154 10.36 -1.81 12.78
C LYS A 154 8.95 -2.20 12.37
N GLN A 155 8.27 -2.87 13.27
CA GLN A 155 6.85 -3.15 13.08
C GLN A 155 6.09 -1.85 12.75
N TYR A 156 5.32 -1.84 11.67
CA TYR A 156 4.56 -0.70 11.12
C TYR A 156 5.36 0.34 10.32
N GLU A 157 6.61 0.09 9.98
CA GLU A 157 7.39 0.94 9.10
C GLU A 157 7.43 0.34 7.70
N THR A 158 7.25 1.17 6.67
CA THR A 158 7.43 0.73 5.29
C THR A 158 8.90 0.87 4.90
N VAL A 159 9.45 -0.14 4.25
CA VAL A 159 10.88 -0.15 3.86
C VAL A 159 11.20 0.88 2.77
N ASP A 160 10.22 1.24 1.96
CA ASP A 160 10.40 2.11 0.80
C ASP A 160 10.59 3.59 1.16
N GLY A 161 10.22 3.99 2.37
CA GLY A 161 10.37 5.38 2.84
C GLY A 161 11.80 5.84 2.98
N GLY A 162 12.72 4.91 3.20
CA GLY A 162 14.10 5.21 3.55
C GLY A 162 14.24 5.74 4.98
N VAL A 163 15.46 6.13 5.32
CA VAL A 163 15.80 6.60 6.67
C VAL A 163 15.50 8.09 6.81
N PRO A 164 14.81 8.53 7.87
CA PRO A 164 14.66 9.94 8.20
C PRO A 164 16.00 10.66 8.38
N GLY A 165 16.06 11.91 7.99
CA GLY A 165 17.25 12.74 8.08
C GLY A 165 16.89 14.19 8.45
N PRO A 166 17.87 15.12 8.39
CA PRO A 166 17.67 16.51 8.80
C PRO A 166 16.53 17.25 8.05
N LEU A 167 16.15 16.76 6.87
CA LEU A 167 15.06 17.31 6.05
C LEU A 167 13.72 16.58 6.23
N THR A 168 13.66 15.56 7.09
CA THR A 168 12.41 14.86 7.41
C THR A 168 11.62 15.71 8.41
N PRO A 169 10.38 16.12 8.08
CA PRO A 169 9.57 16.86 9.04
C PRO A 169 9.21 15.98 10.24
N ALA A 170 9.15 16.58 11.43
CA ALA A 170 8.79 15.86 12.65
C ALA A 170 7.36 15.29 12.63
N VAL A 171 6.51 15.77 11.73
CA VAL A 171 5.15 15.26 11.52
C VAL A 171 4.90 15.11 10.03
N SER A 172 4.38 13.94 9.63
CA SER A 172 3.97 13.62 8.27
C SER A 172 2.58 13.00 8.29
N ASP A 173 1.60 13.70 7.71
CA ASP A 173 0.19 13.31 7.71
C ASP A 173 -0.27 12.91 6.30
N ILE A 174 -0.64 11.65 6.13
CA ILE A 174 -1.44 11.22 4.98
C ILE A 174 -2.89 11.54 5.27
N GLN A 175 -3.53 12.30 4.40
CA GLN A 175 -4.94 12.64 4.51
C GLN A 175 -5.76 11.73 3.60
N ILE A 176 -6.77 11.07 4.15
CA ILE A 176 -7.68 10.18 3.42
C ILE A 176 -9.09 10.77 3.49
N ASP A 177 -9.68 11.02 2.33
CA ASP A 177 -11.05 11.48 2.17
C ASP A 177 -12.03 10.32 2.33
N TYR A 178 -11.87 9.29 1.51
CA TYR A 178 -12.65 8.06 1.58
C TYR A 178 -11.84 6.83 1.21
N VAL A 179 -12.36 5.67 1.64
CA VAL A 179 -12.06 4.34 1.12
C VAL A 179 -13.37 3.76 0.61
N ALA A 180 -13.38 3.22 -0.60
CA ALA A 180 -14.58 2.64 -1.21
C ALA A 180 -14.29 1.28 -1.83
N HIS A 181 -15.29 0.41 -1.80
CA HIS A 181 -15.30 -0.85 -2.54
C HIS A 181 -16.55 -0.92 -3.42
N TYR A 182 -16.34 -1.33 -4.67
CA TYR A 182 -17.39 -1.49 -5.66
C TYR A 182 -17.42 -2.94 -6.14
N THR A 183 -18.58 -3.55 -6.04
CA THR A 183 -18.85 -4.87 -6.65
C THR A 183 -19.16 -4.70 -8.14
N ARG A 184 -18.86 -5.72 -8.95
CA ARG A 184 -19.50 -5.82 -10.27
C ARG A 184 -21.00 -6.01 -10.08
N GLY A 185 -21.77 -5.19 -10.77
CA GLY A 185 -23.21 -5.38 -10.92
C GLY A 185 -23.54 -6.59 -11.79
#